data_de42271cd6c438b0f6c4e500dd11cb54
#
_entry.id   de42271cd6c438b0f6c4e500dd11cb54
#
_cell.length_a   1.000
_cell.length_b   1.000
_cell.length_c   1.000
_cell.angle_alpha   90.00
_cell.angle_beta   90.00
_cell.angle_gamma   90.00
#
_symmetry.space_group_name_H-M   'P 1'
#
loop_
_entity.id
_entity.type
_entity.pdbx_description
1 polymer ?
#
loop_
_entity_poly.entity_id
_entity_poly.type
_entity_poly.pdbx_seq_one_letter_code
_entity_poly.pdbx_strand_id
1 'polypeptide(L)'
;MQKFNYTPTNPFSGSLSSLAIGAGMVIVPLVYPFGIRIGRMPILGATATTVIFVVGGLALLAFTAREIMQARRLIAQGGEITVDGERVTIPMVKKGAVTNESFRLPDVEYTKFDAEENEFTISLPTDHYVIRGAFFENSDAFDTFKSIFSK
;
A
#
# COMPACT_ATOMS: atom_id res chain seq x y z
N MET A 1 -9.63 21.60 15.41
CA MET A 1 -8.56 20.62 15.27
C MET A 1 -9.14 19.22 15.44
N GLN A 2 -9.10 18.38 14.39
CA GLN A 2 -9.51 16.98 14.42
C GLN A 2 -8.26 16.11 14.40
N LYS A 3 -8.29 14.99 15.14
CA LYS A 3 -7.18 14.05 15.26
C LYS A 3 -7.68 12.65 14.98
N PHE A 4 -6.92 11.92 14.16
CA PHE A 4 -7.22 10.54 13.80
C PHE A 4 -6.00 9.68 14.15
N ASN A 5 -6.22 8.63 14.91
CA ASN A 5 -5.17 7.64 15.13
C ASN A 5 -4.92 6.89 13.82
N TYR A 6 -3.70 6.99 13.31
CA TYR A 6 -3.25 6.36 12.06
C TYR A 6 -2.11 5.41 12.36
N THR A 7 -2.44 4.34 13.07
CA THR A 7 -1.47 3.33 13.48
C THR A 7 -2.04 1.94 13.19
N PRO A 8 -1.43 1.15 12.28
CA PRO A 8 -1.93 -0.17 11.97
C PRO A 8 -1.92 -1.06 13.22
N THR A 9 -3.01 -1.78 13.44
CA THR A 9 -3.13 -2.77 14.53
C THR A 9 -2.30 -4.02 14.27
N ASN A 10 -2.08 -4.33 12.98
CA ASN A 10 -1.28 -5.47 12.55
C ASN A 10 -0.38 -5.08 11.37
N PRO A 11 0.96 -5.32 11.44
CA PRO A 11 1.88 -4.98 10.36
C PRO A 11 1.64 -5.78 9.07
N PHE A 12 0.90 -6.88 9.15
CA PHE A 12 0.53 -7.74 8.01
C PHE A 12 -0.85 -7.41 7.41
N SER A 13 -1.55 -6.42 7.96
CA SER A 13 -2.87 -6.03 7.46
C SER A 13 -2.81 -5.64 5.98
N GLY A 14 -3.56 -6.36 5.15
CA GLY A 14 -3.57 -6.15 3.69
C GLY A 14 -2.42 -6.81 2.90
N SER A 15 -1.38 -7.33 3.55
CA SER A 15 -0.18 -7.85 2.87
C SER A 15 -0.13 -9.38 2.77
N LEU A 16 -1.04 -10.11 3.41
CA LEU A 16 -1.03 -11.59 3.45
C LEU A 16 -1.25 -12.22 2.07
N SER A 17 -2.19 -11.70 1.30
CA SER A 17 -2.46 -12.17 -0.06
C SER A 17 -1.27 -11.96 -1.00
N SER A 18 -0.64 -10.79 -0.93
CA SER A 18 0.56 -10.47 -1.73
C SER A 18 1.73 -11.36 -1.36
N LEU A 19 1.91 -11.68 -0.06
CA LEU A 19 2.92 -12.64 0.39
C LEU A 19 2.66 -14.04 -0.16
N ALA A 20 1.40 -14.52 -0.09
CA ALA A 20 1.04 -15.84 -0.58
C ALA A 20 1.22 -15.94 -2.11
N ILE A 21 0.79 -14.92 -2.86
CA ILE A 21 0.97 -14.86 -4.31
C ILE A 21 2.45 -14.81 -4.67
N GLY A 22 3.22 -13.93 -4.05
CA GLY A 22 4.66 -13.79 -4.30
C GLY A 22 5.42 -15.08 -4.00
N ALA A 23 5.13 -15.74 -2.89
CA ALA A 23 5.70 -17.03 -2.55
C ALA A 23 5.29 -18.12 -3.55
N GLY A 24 4.01 -18.17 -3.95
CA GLY A 24 3.53 -19.10 -4.98
C GLY A 24 4.21 -18.90 -6.33
N MET A 25 4.40 -17.66 -6.75
CA MET A 25 5.12 -17.32 -7.99
C MET A 25 6.57 -17.76 -7.98
N VAL A 26 7.22 -17.83 -6.83
CA VAL A 26 8.59 -18.34 -6.71
C VAL A 26 8.61 -19.87 -6.62
N ILE A 27 7.81 -20.45 -5.72
CA ILE A 27 7.90 -21.87 -5.37
C ILE A 27 7.35 -22.77 -6.49
N VAL A 28 6.17 -22.42 -7.03
CA VAL A 28 5.47 -23.27 -7.99
C VAL A 28 6.32 -23.58 -9.24
N PRO A 29 6.88 -22.59 -9.95
CA PRO A 29 7.67 -22.89 -11.15
C PRO A 29 9.03 -23.53 -10.87
N LEU A 30 9.55 -23.43 -9.64
CA LEU A 30 10.77 -24.13 -9.24
C LEU A 30 10.51 -25.62 -8.97
N VAL A 31 9.36 -25.95 -8.39
CA VAL A 31 8.98 -27.33 -8.08
C VAL A 31 8.37 -28.03 -9.30
N TYR A 32 7.55 -27.31 -10.06
CA TYR A 32 6.86 -27.79 -11.25
C TYR A 32 7.13 -26.85 -12.43
N PRO A 33 8.27 -27.01 -13.14
CA PRO A 33 8.56 -26.19 -14.31
C PRO A 33 7.51 -26.40 -15.40
N PHE A 34 6.86 -25.33 -15.83
CA PHE A 34 5.83 -25.37 -16.88
C PHE A 34 6.10 -24.30 -17.93
N GLY A 35 5.72 -24.60 -19.17
CA GLY A 35 5.74 -23.65 -20.27
C GLY A 35 4.35 -23.12 -20.58
N ILE A 36 4.27 -21.90 -21.13
CA ILE A 36 3.01 -21.32 -21.59
C ILE A 36 2.78 -21.67 -23.05
N ARG A 37 1.62 -22.30 -23.35
CA ARG A 37 1.21 -22.67 -24.69
C ARG A 37 -0.18 -22.10 -24.99
N ILE A 38 -0.39 -21.67 -26.24
CA ILE A 38 -1.73 -21.36 -26.76
C ILE A 38 -2.03 -22.38 -27.86
N GLY A 39 -2.96 -23.29 -27.57
CA GLY A 39 -3.22 -24.43 -28.46
C GLY A 39 -1.97 -25.32 -28.62
N ARG A 40 -1.51 -25.47 -29.87
CA ARG A 40 -0.30 -26.27 -30.19
C ARG A 40 1.01 -25.44 -30.23
N MET A 41 0.93 -24.12 -30.15
CA MET A 41 2.09 -23.23 -30.23
C MET A 41 2.68 -22.97 -28.84
N PRO A 42 3.96 -23.32 -28.59
CA PRO A 42 4.64 -22.92 -27.37
C PRO A 42 4.99 -21.43 -27.48
N ILE A 43 4.50 -20.62 -26.52
CA ILE A 43 4.83 -19.17 -26.44
C ILE A 43 6.07 -18.97 -25.60
N LEU A 44 6.13 -19.63 -24.45
CA LEU A 44 7.28 -19.57 -23.54
C LEU A 44 7.66 -20.99 -23.11
N GLY A 45 8.94 -21.30 -23.24
CA GLY A 45 9.50 -22.54 -22.71
C GLY A 45 9.50 -22.54 -21.17
N ALA A 46 9.63 -23.72 -20.56
CA ALA A 46 9.60 -23.88 -19.10
C ALA A 46 10.63 -23.00 -18.38
N THR A 47 11.85 -22.92 -18.91
CA THR A 47 12.92 -22.08 -18.33
C THR A 47 12.57 -20.59 -18.33
N ALA A 48 12.09 -20.06 -19.47
CA ALA A 48 11.72 -18.66 -19.58
C ALA A 48 10.54 -18.32 -18.66
N THR A 49 9.53 -19.18 -18.59
CA THR A 49 8.39 -19.03 -17.68
C THR A 49 8.86 -19.03 -16.23
N THR A 50 9.71 -19.98 -15.83
CA THR A 50 10.26 -20.04 -14.46
C THR A 50 10.99 -18.75 -14.10
N VAL A 51 11.87 -18.24 -14.98
CA VAL A 51 12.61 -17.00 -14.72
C VAL A 51 11.66 -15.82 -14.52
N ILE A 52 10.67 -15.65 -15.40
CA ILE A 52 9.70 -14.54 -15.31
C ILE A 52 8.91 -14.60 -13.99
N PHE A 53 8.40 -15.77 -13.62
CA PHE A 53 7.62 -15.94 -12.40
C PHE A 53 8.48 -15.76 -11.15
N VAL A 54 9.70 -16.30 -11.11
CA VAL A 54 10.60 -16.14 -9.97
C VAL A 54 11.01 -14.67 -9.79
N VAL A 55 11.41 -13.98 -10.86
CA VAL A 55 11.76 -12.56 -10.79
C VAL A 55 10.57 -11.71 -10.37
N GLY A 56 9.39 -11.95 -10.97
CA GLY A 56 8.15 -11.24 -10.58
C GLY A 56 7.75 -11.52 -9.13
N GLY A 57 7.81 -12.76 -8.69
CA GLY A 57 7.51 -13.16 -7.31
C GLY A 57 8.48 -12.54 -6.31
N LEU A 58 9.79 -12.52 -6.59
CA LEU A 58 10.78 -11.87 -5.74
C LEU A 58 10.57 -10.35 -5.66
N ALA A 59 10.23 -9.70 -6.77
CA ALA A 59 9.89 -8.28 -6.78
C ALA A 59 8.67 -8.01 -5.90
N LEU A 60 7.60 -8.79 -6.06
CA LEU A 60 6.39 -8.66 -5.23
C LEU A 60 6.69 -8.87 -3.75
N LEU A 61 7.48 -9.88 -3.39
CA LEU A 61 7.90 -10.12 -2.00
C LEU A 61 8.72 -8.96 -1.44
N ALA A 62 9.62 -8.36 -2.23
CA ALA A 62 10.41 -7.22 -1.81
C ALA A 62 9.54 -5.97 -1.54
N PHE A 63 8.56 -5.69 -2.41
CA PHE A 63 7.58 -4.62 -2.20
C PHE A 63 6.76 -4.86 -0.93
N THR A 64 6.22 -6.07 -0.77
CA THR A 64 5.42 -6.42 0.42
C THR A 64 6.24 -6.35 1.71
N ALA A 65 7.48 -6.80 1.70
CA ALA A 65 8.38 -6.67 2.85
C ALA A 65 8.63 -5.20 3.23
N ARG A 66 8.78 -4.32 2.23
CA ARG A 66 8.91 -2.86 2.45
C ARG A 66 7.67 -2.27 3.12
N GLU A 67 6.48 -2.66 2.67
CA GLU A 67 5.21 -2.23 3.27
C GLU A 67 5.07 -2.67 4.73
N ILE A 68 5.38 -3.95 5.01
CA ILE A 68 5.38 -4.49 6.38
C ILE A 68 6.37 -3.73 7.28
N MET A 69 7.55 -3.41 6.78
CA MET A 69 8.52 -2.61 7.54
C MET A 69 8.02 -1.20 7.81
N GLN A 70 7.34 -0.57 6.87
CA GLN A 70 6.72 0.75 7.07
C GLN A 70 5.62 0.69 8.14
N ALA A 71 4.72 -0.30 8.04
CA ALA A 71 3.68 -0.52 9.02
C ALA A 71 4.25 -0.74 10.43
N ARG A 72 5.30 -1.57 10.57
CA ARG A 72 5.99 -1.79 11.85
C ARG A 72 6.56 -0.50 12.44
N ARG A 73 7.09 0.39 11.62
CA ARG A 73 7.63 1.68 12.08
C ARG A 73 6.54 2.61 12.56
N LEU A 74 5.41 2.67 11.85
CA LEU A 74 4.24 3.43 12.30
C LEU A 74 3.71 2.89 13.65
N ILE A 75 3.69 1.56 13.83
CA ILE A 75 3.32 0.95 15.12
C ILE A 75 4.29 1.36 16.23
N ALA A 76 5.59 1.32 15.97
CA ALA A 76 6.63 1.59 16.97
C ALA A 76 6.72 3.08 17.37
N GLN A 77 6.47 3.99 16.45
CA GLN A 77 6.64 5.45 16.66
C GLN A 77 5.30 6.17 16.89
N GLY A 78 4.18 5.48 16.62
CA GLY A 78 2.85 6.06 16.58
C GLY A 78 2.64 6.91 15.32
N GLY A 79 1.40 7.02 14.89
CA GLY A 79 0.99 7.87 13.77
C GLY A 79 -0.32 8.59 14.13
N GLU A 80 -0.37 9.89 13.94
CA GLU A 80 -1.56 10.70 14.12
C GLU A 80 -1.75 11.59 12.91
N ILE A 81 -2.91 11.50 12.26
CA ILE A 81 -3.30 12.47 11.24
C ILE A 81 -4.01 13.60 11.98
N THR A 82 -3.59 14.84 11.73
CA THR A 82 -4.22 16.02 12.31
C THR A 82 -4.77 16.92 11.21
N VAL A 83 -5.99 17.38 11.41
CA VAL A 83 -6.65 18.36 10.54
C VAL A 83 -6.97 19.60 11.36
N ASP A 84 -6.32 20.70 11.05
CA ASP A 84 -6.50 21.97 11.74
C ASP A 84 -6.87 23.08 10.74
N GLY A 85 -8.18 23.34 10.66
CA GLY A 85 -8.74 24.20 9.64
C GLY A 85 -8.46 23.64 8.23
N GLU A 86 -7.68 24.37 7.46
CA GLU A 86 -7.28 23.96 6.10
C GLU A 86 -5.99 23.15 6.06
N ARG A 87 -5.27 23.01 7.16
CA ARG A 87 -4.00 22.28 7.20
C ARG A 87 -4.21 20.84 7.61
N VAL A 88 -3.72 19.95 6.78
CA VAL A 88 -3.69 18.50 7.04
C VAL A 88 -2.23 18.07 7.27
N THR A 89 -1.99 17.35 8.34
CA THR A 89 -0.67 16.75 8.64
C THR A 89 -0.81 15.25 8.70
N ILE A 90 0.04 14.54 7.95
CA ILE A 90 0.00 13.09 7.79
C ILE A 90 1.35 12.49 8.19
N PRO A 91 1.38 11.42 9.01
CA PRO A 91 2.61 10.69 9.30
C PRO A 91 3.01 9.83 8.11
N MET A 92 4.20 10.06 7.57
CA MET A 92 4.78 9.32 6.46
C MET A 92 6.11 8.69 6.85
N VAL A 93 6.37 7.48 6.35
CA VAL A 93 7.67 6.84 6.56
C VAL A 93 8.61 7.20 5.42
N LYS A 94 9.52 8.14 5.66
CA LYS A 94 10.57 8.52 4.71
C LYS A 94 11.95 8.14 5.27
N LYS A 95 12.78 7.51 4.44
CA LYS A 95 14.16 7.09 4.81
C LYS A 95 14.26 6.34 6.15
N GLY A 96 13.18 5.67 6.53
CA GLY A 96 13.19 4.85 7.72
C GLY A 96 12.76 5.51 9.03
N ALA A 97 12.41 6.77 9.02
CA ALA A 97 11.80 7.48 10.14
C ALA A 97 10.37 7.90 9.80
N VAL A 98 9.52 8.01 10.81
CA VAL A 98 8.21 8.64 10.65
C VAL A 98 8.43 10.15 10.66
N THR A 99 8.03 10.79 9.57
CA THR A 99 8.06 12.25 9.41
C THR A 99 6.63 12.74 9.19
N ASN A 100 6.30 13.90 9.74
CA ASN A 100 5.01 14.52 9.54
C ASN A 100 5.08 15.43 8.32
N GLU A 101 4.29 15.12 7.31
CA GLU A 101 4.13 15.94 6.11
C GLU A 101 2.86 16.76 6.25
N SER A 102 2.91 18.02 5.87
CA SER A 102 1.74 18.92 5.97
C SER A 102 1.45 19.57 4.63
N PHE A 103 0.18 19.63 4.28
CA PHE A 103 -0.33 20.33 3.10
C PHE A 103 -1.63 21.07 3.42
N ARG A 104 -2.12 21.90 2.51
CA ARG A 104 -3.39 22.61 2.67
C ARG A 104 -4.49 21.96 1.84
N LEU A 105 -5.70 21.90 2.37
CA LEU A 105 -6.87 21.38 1.64
C LEU A 105 -7.11 22.05 0.28
N PRO A 106 -6.95 23.40 0.12
CA PRO A 106 -7.09 24.04 -1.17
C PRO A 106 -6.05 23.63 -2.22
N ASP A 107 -4.91 23.07 -1.78
CA ASP A 107 -3.83 22.64 -2.69
C ASP A 107 -4.09 21.22 -3.26
N VAL A 108 -5.15 20.54 -2.80
CA VAL A 108 -5.52 19.21 -3.30
C VAL A 108 -6.18 19.33 -4.67
N GLU A 109 -5.55 18.73 -5.68
CA GLU A 109 -6.05 18.72 -7.05
C GLU A 109 -7.21 17.73 -7.24
N TYR A 110 -7.01 16.50 -6.77
CA TYR A 110 -8.06 15.48 -6.77
C TYR A 110 -7.84 14.45 -5.66
N THR A 111 -8.91 13.73 -5.35
CA THR A 111 -8.86 12.57 -4.46
C THR A 111 -9.49 11.37 -5.16
N LYS A 112 -8.97 10.18 -4.88
CA LYS A 112 -9.49 8.91 -5.39
C LYS A 112 -9.60 7.92 -4.25
N PHE A 113 -10.76 7.28 -4.12
CA PHE A 113 -10.95 6.15 -3.22
C PHE A 113 -10.94 4.85 -4.01
N ASP A 114 -10.09 3.92 -3.62
CA ASP A 114 -10.06 2.56 -4.12
C ASP A 114 -10.71 1.63 -3.08
N ALA A 115 -11.88 1.10 -3.44
CA ALA A 115 -12.66 0.27 -2.53
C ALA A 115 -12.09 -1.15 -2.38
N GLU A 116 -11.37 -1.66 -3.40
CA GLU A 116 -10.79 -3.00 -3.38
C GLU A 116 -9.59 -3.06 -2.43
N GLU A 117 -8.73 -2.04 -2.47
CA GLU A 117 -7.55 -1.93 -1.61
C GLU A 117 -7.81 -1.17 -0.31
N ASN A 118 -9.01 -0.57 -0.17
CA ASN A 118 -9.37 0.32 0.93
C ASN A 118 -8.36 1.46 1.12
N GLU A 119 -7.95 2.07 -0.01
CA GLU A 119 -6.97 3.14 -0.07
C GLU A 119 -7.59 4.46 -0.53
N PHE A 120 -7.19 5.55 0.08
CA PHE A 120 -7.58 6.90 -0.28
C PHE A 120 -6.36 7.68 -0.74
N THR A 121 -6.31 8.00 -2.03
CA THR A 121 -5.23 8.77 -2.62
C THR A 121 -5.57 10.24 -2.62
N ILE A 122 -4.65 11.07 -2.15
CA ILE A 122 -4.69 12.53 -2.17
C ILE A 122 -3.58 12.99 -3.10
N SER A 123 -3.94 13.72 -4.14
CA SER A 123 -3.00 14.22 -5.16
C SER A 123 -2.84 15.72 -5.01
N LEU A 124 -1.59 16.15 -4.90
CA LEU A 124 -1.17 17.54 -4.96
C LEU A 124 -0.33 17.76 -6.24
N PRO A 125 -0.05 19.00 -6.65
CA PRO A 125 0.75 19.29 -7.84
C PRO A 125 2.15 18.65 -7.85
N THR A 126 2.73 18.43 -6.67
CA THR A 126 4.10 17.92 -6.53
C THR A 126 4.20 16.57 -5.83
N ASP A 127 3.15 16.14 -5.12
CA ASP A 127 3.20 14.96 -4.26
C ASP A 127 1.91 14.15 -4.33
N HIS A 128 2.03 12.85 -4.01
CA HIS A 128 0.90 11.93 -3.87
C HIS A 128 0.95 11.25 -2.51
N TYR A 129 -0.16 11.26 -1.80
CA TYR A 129 -0.30 10.58 -0.53
C TYR A 129 -1.33 9.46 -0.62
N VAL A 130 -0.94 8.26 -0.24
CA VAL A 130 -1.83 7.09 -0.17
C VAL A 130 -2.12 6.81 1.30
N ILE A 131 -3.38 6.93 1.67
CA ILE A 131 -3.89 6.75 3.02
C ILE A 131 -4.67 5.44 3.06
N ARG A 132 -4.25 4.50 3.90
CA ARG A 132 -4.88 3.19 4.03
C ARG A 132 -5.94 3.19 5.11
N GLY A 133 -7.15 2.76 4.77
CA GLY A 133 -8.24 2.65 5.73
C GLY A 133 -7.93 1.68 6.87
N ALA A 134 -7.18 0.60 6.59
CA ALA A 134 -6.75 -0.38 7.57
C ALA A 134 -5.83 0.18 8.69
N PHE A 135 -5.32 1.40 8.55
CA PHE A 135 -4.46 2.05 9.55
C PHE A 135 -5.24 2.96 10.51
N PHE A 136 -6.51 3.21 10.22
CA PHE A 136 -7.39 3.91 11.14
C PHE A 136 -7.89 2.99 12.25
N GLU A 137 -8.29 3.58 13.35
CA GLU A 137 -8.84 2.87 14.51
C GLU A 137 -10.10 2.08 14.14
N ASN A 138 -10.93 2.63 13.27
CA ASN A 138 -12.16 2.00 12.76
C ASN A 138 -12.57 2.62 11.41
N SER A 139 -13.55 2.00 10.74
CA SER A 139 -14.08 2.47 9.46
C SER A 139 -14.73 3.85 9.54
N ASP A 140 -15.40 4.17 10.66
CA ASP A 140 -16.08 5.44 10.82
C ASP A 140 -15.10 6.61 10.90
N ALA A 141 -13.93 6.40 11.53
CA ALA A 141 -12.85 7.38 11.57
C ALA A 141 -12.29 7.63 10.16
N PHE A 142 -12.14 6.57 9.37
CA PHE A 142 -11.69 6.68 7.98
C PHE A 142 -12.72 7.37 7.09
N ASP A 143 -14.03 7.06 7.24
CA ASP A 143 -15.09 7.71 6.49
C ASP A 143 -15.22 9.18 6.86
N THR A 144 -15.09 9.51 8.14
CA THR A 144 -15.03 10.89 8.61
C THR A 144 -13.85 11.65 8.00
N PHE A 145 -12.67 11.02 7.95
CA PHE A 145 -11.50 11.60 7.30
C PHE A 145 -11.73 11.85 5.81
N LYS A 146 -12.27 10.89 5.06
CA LYS A 146 -12.60 11.06 3.63
C LYS A 146 -13.59 12.20 3.39
N SER A 147 -14.58 12.36 4.27
CA SER A 147 -15.61 13.41 4.15
C SER A 147 -15.04 14.83 4.19
N ILE A 148 -13.87 15.05 4.79
CA ILE A 148 -13.17 16.33 4.82
C ILE A 148 -12.78 16.80 3.40
N PHE A 149 -12.53 15.85 2.50
CA PHE A 149 -12.13 16.11 1.11
C PHE A 149 -13.30 16.07 0.12
N SER A 150 -14.50 15.71 0.59
CA SER A 150 -15.71 15.69 -0.22
C SER A 150 -16.35 17.08 -0.20
N LYS A 151 -15.88 17.99 -1.09
CA LYS A 151 -16.52 19.28 -1.33
C LYS A 151 -17.14 19.31 -2.71
#